data_c140169d4f4e53717127ace17a831a4a
#
_entry.id   c140169d4f4e53717127ace17a831a4a
#
_cell.length_a   1.000
_cell.length_b   1.000
_cell.length_c   1.000
_cell.angle_alpha   90.00
_cell.angle_beta   90.00
_cell.angle_gamma   90.00
#
_symmetry.space_group_name_H-M   'P 1'
#
loop_
_entity.id
_entity.type
_entity.pdbx_description
1 polymer ?
#
loop_
_entity_poly.entity_id
_entity_poly.type
_entity_poly.pdbx_seq_one_letter_code
_entity_poly.pdbx_strand_id
1 'polypeptide(L)' 'VGHPIDENGNMVIGQGVFTAFVGLKNCILVHTADAMLILQKEKSQDVKKVYNLLRNGXK' A
#
# COMPACT_ATOMS: atom_id res chain seq x y z
N VAL A 1 -0.57 -10.64 -5.44
CA VAL A 1 -0.27 -9.44 -6.09
C VAL A 1 -1.47 -8.51 -6.02
N GLY A 2 -1.36 -7.31 -6.51
CA GLY A 2 -2.40 -6.32 -6.33
C GLY A 2 -3.52 -6.42 -7.33
N HIS A 3 -4.66 -5.90 -6.96
CA HIS A 3 -5.82 -5.82 -7.83
C HIS A 3 -6.34 -4.41 -7.82
N PRO A 4 -6.68 -3.87 -8.99
CA PRO A 4 -7.40 -2.61 -9.00
C PRO A 4 -8.76 -2.84 -8.37
N ILE A 5 -9.16 -1.95 -7.46
CA ILE A 5 -10.44 -2.14 -6.83
C ILE A 5 -11.42 -1.02 -7.15
N ASP A 6 -10.98 -0.01 -7.87
CA ASP A 6 -11.91 0.99 -8.34
C ASP A 6 -11.40 1.60 -9.63
N GLU A 7 -12.23 2.47 -10.21
CA GLU A 7 -11.90 3.03 -11.51
C GLU A 7 -10.93 4.21 -11.42
N ASN A 8 -10.51 4.57 -10.24
CA ASN A 8 -9.53 5.65 -10.05
C ASN A 8 -8.11 5.11 -9.92
N GLY A 9 -7.91 3.84 -10.17
CA GLY A 9 -6.57 3.26 -10.18
C GLY A 9 -6.03 2.89 -8.83
N ASN A 10 -6.86 2.90 -7.82
CA ASN A 10 -6.43 2.44 -6.51
C ASN A 10 -6.34 0.93 -6.48
N MET A 11 -5.48 0.41 -5.63
CA MET A 11 -5.15 -0.99 -5.63
C MET A 11 -4.92 -1.47 -4.21
N VAL A 12 -5.27 -2.72 -3.95
CA VAL A 12 -5.01 -3.33 -2.65
C VAL A 12 -4.12 -4.55 -2.87
N ILE A 13 -3.11 -4.65 -2.04
CA ILE A 13 -2.26 -5.83 -1.98
C ILE A 13 -2.44 -6.42 -0.59
N GLY A 14 -2.94 -7.65 -0.55
CA GLY A 14 -3.29 -8.32 0.69
C GLY A 14 -4.64 -8.94 0.58
N GLN A 15 -5.06 -9.60 1.63
CA GLN A 15 -6.34 -10.31 1.63
C GLN A 15 -7.05 -10.17 2.97
N GLY A 16 -8.34 -10.44 2.92
CA GLY A 16 -9.10 -10.61 4.14
C GLY A 16 -9.72 -9.36 4.71
N VAL A 17 -9.48 -8.22 4.08
CA VAL A 17 -10.02 -6.97 4.59
C VAL A 17 -10.75 -6.25 3.47
N PHE A 18 -12.01 -5.96 3.70
CA PHE A 18 -12.73 -5.13 2.74
C PHE A 18 -12.15 -3.72 2.78
N THR A 19 -11.83 -3.20 1.61
CA THR A 19 -11.22 -1.89 1.50
C THR A 19 -11.95 -1.05 0.47
N ALA A 20 -12.24 0.18 0.83
CA ALA A 20 -12.83 1.13 -0.10
C ALA A 20 -12.00 2.40 -0.09
N PHE A 21 -11.84 2.98 -1.26
CA PHE A 21 -11.15 4.25 -1.41
C PHE A 21 -12.18 5.32 -1.78
N VAL A 22 -12.17 6.38 -1.04
CA VAL A 22 -13.09 7.48 -1.27
C VAL A 22 -12.28 8.76 -1.46
N GLY A 23 -12.42 9.37 -2.62
CA GLY A 23 -11.72 10.62 -2.89
C GLY A 23 -10.23 10.47 -3.15
N LEU A 24 -9.78 9.26 -3.43
CA LEU A 24 -8.36 9.00 -3.67
C LEU A 24 -8.16 8.48 -5.08
N LYS A 25 -6.97 8.73 -5.61
CA LYS A 25 -6.60 8.25 -6.93
C LYS A 25 -5.20 7.65 -6.89
N ASN A 26 -5.03 6.58 -7.62
CA ASN A 26 -3.70 5.98 -7.84
C ASN A 26 -2.97 5.69 -6.54
N CYS A 27 -3.71 5.18 -5.59
CA CYS A 27 -3.12 4.79 -4.31
C CYS A 27 -3.01 3.28 -4.22
N ILE A 28 -2.04 2.85 -3.46
CA ILE A 28 -1.84 1.42 -3.18
C ILE A 28 -1.91 1.23 -1.68
N LEU A 29 -2.72 0.29 -1.26
CA LEU A 29 -2.76 -0.14 0.13
C LEU A 29 -2.15 -1.53 0.21
N VAL A 30 -1.10 -1.65 0.99
CA VAL A 30 -0.46 -2.94 1.24
C VAL A 30 -0.81 -3.35 2.64
N HIS A 31 -1.38 -4.53 2.77
CA HIS A 31 -1.87 -5.00 4.06
C HIS A 31 -1.26 -6.36 4.36
N THR A 32 -0.59 -6.44 5.47
CA THR A 32 -0.04 -7.69 5.94
C THR A 32 -0.62 -8.01 7.32
N ALA A 33 -0.15 -9.10 7.90
CA ALA A 33 -0.71 -9.53 9.19
C ALA A 33 -0.51 -8.50 10.28
N ASP A 34 0.59 -7.78 10.24
CA ASP A 34 0.90 -6.86 11.33
C ASP A 34 1.31 -5.47 10.87
N ALA A 35 1.04 -5.13 9.63
CA ALA A 35 1.41 -3.80 9.15
C ALA A 35 0.50 -3.37 8.01
N MET A 36 0.43 -2.09 7.81
CA MET A 36 -0.33 -1.52 6.71
C MET A 36 0.44 -0.34 6.17
N LEU A 37 0.54 -0.26 4.85
CA LEU A 37 1.24 0.81 4.16
C LEU A 37 0.33 1.39 3.10
N ILE A 38 0.22 2.70 3.06
CA ILE A 38 -0.56 3.39 2.06
C ILE A 38 0.36 4.34 1.33
N LEU A 39 0.31 4.30 0.00
CA LEU A 39 1.19 5.16 -0.78
C LEU A 39 0.53 5.53 -2.10
N GLN A 40 1.01 6.59 -2.69
CA GLN A 40 0.65 6.91 -4.06
C GLN A 40 1.55 6.14 -5.00
N LYS A 41 0.98 5.66 -6.11
CA LYS A 41 1.77 4.86 -7.05
C LYS A 41 2.99 5.59 -7.56
N GLU A 42 2.84 6.90 -7.79
CA GLU A 42 3.95 7.67 -8.32
C GLU A 42 5.09 7.82 -7.32
N LYS A 43 4.84 7.47 -6.08
CA LYS A 43 5.85 7.52 -5.04
C LYS A 43 6.36 6.14 -4.68
N SER A 44 6.10 5.16 -5.52
CA SER A 44 6.46 3.79 -5.16
C SER A 44 7.95 3.59 -5.00
N GLN A 45 8.76 4.44 -5.61
CA GLN A 45 10.19 4.34 -5.42
C GLN A 45 10.61 4.59 -3.98
N ASP A 46 9.83 5.36 -3.27
CA ASP A 46 10.16 5.69 -1.89
C ASP A 46 9.83 4.56 -0.94
N VAL A 47 9.12 3.54 -1.42
CA VAL A 47 8.77 2.41 -0.57
C VAL A 47 10.01 1.70 -0.08
N LYS A 48 11.04 1.65 -0.90
CA LYS A 48 12.28 1.01 -0.49
C LYS A 48 12.86 1.65 0.75
N LYS A 49 12.77 2.97 0.83
CA LYS A 49 13.29 3.67 2.00
C LYS A 49 12.54 3.26 3.26
N VAL A 50 11.23 3.19 3.14
CA VAL A 50 10.41 2.80 4.29
C VAL A 50 10.71 1.36 4.67
N TYR A 51 10.79 0.51 3.67
CA TYR A 51 11.06 -0.90 3.92
C TYR A 51 12.40 -1.08 4.62
N ASN A 52 13.41 -0.37 4.17
CA ASN A 52 14.72 -0.45 4.79
C ASN A 52 14.71 0.05 6.22
N LEU A 53 13.94 1.11 6.46
CA LEU A 53 13.80 1.60 7.83
C LEU A 53 13.18 0.55 8.73
N LEU A 54 12.16 -0.12 8.23
CA LEU A 54 11.51 -1.15 9.02
C LEU A 54 12.44 -2.32 9.30
N ARG A 55 13.19 -2.73 8.29
CA ARG A 55 14.10 -3.85 8.47
C ARG A 55 15.22 -3.53 9.43
N ASN A 56 15.75 -2.33 9.33
CA ASN A 56 16.89 -1.92 10.14
C ASN A 56 16.46 -1.27 11.43
N GLY A 57 15.23 -0.88 11.50
CA GLY A 57 14.75 -0.13 12.64
C GLY A 57 14.64 -0.95 13.90
N UNK A 58 14.73 -2.00 13.70
CA UNK A 58 14.61 -2.58 14.52
C UNK A 58 15.35 -2.52 15.44
N LYS A 59 16.07 -1.92 15.39
CA LYS A 59 16.97 -1.77 16.45
C LYS A 59 16.65 -0.64 17.33
#